data_be45d2c952c7006a2637197f59642099
#
_entry.id   be45d2c952c7006a2637197f59642099
#
_cell.length_a   1.000
_cell.length_b   1.000
_cell.length_c   1.000
_cell.angle_alpha   90.00
_cell.angle_beta   90.00
_cell.angle_gamma   90.00
#
_symmetry.space_group_name_H-M   'P 1'
#
loop_
_entity.id
_entity.type
_entity.pdbx_description
1 polymer ?
#
loop_
_entity_poly.entity_id
_entity_poly.type
_entity_poly.pdbx_seq_one_letter_code
_entity_poly.pdbx_strand_id
1 'polypeptide(L)'
;MNVSSPQLTRTTSSTETLHDNEAVPPPPNFLSEDKNTDGPTSSGPQVIPSHDKAEHVEMHQEEESVDTRQIITLPLSDPEHPNNWPRWKKGLVMSGGIMAVIHSTLGSSLPSNAVTYIARTFNVTSELQQALPISIFLAGYVFGPTVCGPLSENFGRKPVMMTSFLLFTIWTMACAVASTWGSFLFFRFMCGVTASAPIACVGGIFADINADPRARGRTMAMFMVATILGPICAPPLSGFVAENTSWRWAFGAAALFAAATIPLVISMPETYAPIILSKRAARLRKETGNQNIIAQSDLQKKSFKYVMSVVMTRPFRMLFQELIVSTTCLYLALCYGIFYLYFEAYPIIFLGPDSVYGYSPGIAGLTFLPIAIGGFVAGGIFMSWDFILARAHARKAPWSQREESRRLPLALVGGPLFAISMFWLGWSAKRGVFWLAPVASGVTFGIGFMLIFMAMLNYLSDAYMTFAASAQGIASTCRSLLGVLLPLAAHSMFQKLGIAWACSTLGFLSLFLGMVPVLFMIFGEKIRANSKFCQELKALHEKELEEKERQDKSRAQQV
;
A
#
# COMPACT_ATOMS: atom_id res chain seq x y z
N MET A 1 -8.98 58.45 19.69
CA MET A 1 -10.43 58.42 19.99
C MET A 1 -10.78 57.00 20.33
N ASN A 2 -10.75 56.72 21.60
CA ASN A 2 -11.79 56.19 22.49
C ASN A 2 -12.46 54.92 21.96
N VAL A 3 -12.15 53.79 22.58
CA VAL A 3 -12.74 53.14 23.80
C VAL A 3 -13.94 52.26 23.43
N SER A 4 -13.93 50.99 23.64
CA SER A 4 -14.38 50.35 24.89
C SER A 4 -14.44 48.82 24.72
N SER A 5 -13.87 48.14 25.72
CA SER A 5 -14.18 46.75 26.07
C SER A 5 -15.49 46.68 26.88
N PRO A 6 -16.14 45.51 26.94
CA PRO A 6 -16.76 45.10 28.19
C PRO A 6 -16.38 43.67 28.58
N GLN A 7 -15.88 43.53 29.70
CA GLN A 7 -16.21 43.00 31.02
C GLN A 7 -16.85 41.61 31.09
N LEU A 8 -16.12 40.78 31.86
CA LEU A 8 -16.52 39.53 32.50
C LEU A 8 -17.80 39.66 33.33
N THR A 9 -18.68 38.67 33.24
CA THR A 9 -19.58 38.30 34.36
C THR A 9 -19.44 36.81 34.69
N ARG A 10 -18.92 36.58 35.90
CA ARG A 10 -19.07 35.33 36.65
C ARG A 10 -20.52 35.22 37.11
N THR A 11 -21.12 34.03 36.99
CA THR A 11 -22.18 33.60 37.90
C THR A 11 -21.88 32.19 38.38
N THR A 12 -21.85 32.11 39.71
CA THR A 12 -21.68 30.95 40.57
C THR A 12 -23.03 30.28 40.86
N SER A 13 -22.93 28.99 41.27
CA SER A 13 -23.86 28.15 42.04
C SER A 13 -25.02 27.56 41.21
N SER A 14 -25.43 26.32 41.42
CA SER A 14 -25.55 25.53 42.65
C SER A 14 -25.69 24.05 42.34
N THR A 15 -25.18 23.24 43.20
CA THR A 15 -25.41 21.82 43.45
C THR A 15 -26.88 21.43 43.46
N GLU A 16 -27.22 20.37 42.70
CA GLU A 16 -28.32 19.50 43.08
C GLU A 16 -27.98 18.06 42.75
N THR A 17 -27.90 17.26 43.80
CA THR A 17 -27.81 15.82 43.86
C THR A 17 -29.16 15.23 43.56
N LEU A 18 -29.25 14.31 42.65
CA LEU A 18 -30.34 13.32 42.61
C LEU A 18 -29.78 11.92 42.34
N HIS A 19 -29.85 11.10 43.35
CA HIS A 19 -29.78 9.66 43.34
C HIS A 19 -30.96 9.11 42.50
N ASP A 20 -30.67 8.23 41.57
CA ASP A 20 -31.58 7.14 41.24
C ASP A 20 -30.76 5.90 40.85
N ASN A 21 -30.92 4.91 41.75
CA ASN A 21 -30.51 3.52 41.58
C ASN A 21 -31.46 2.85 40.61
N GLU A 22 -30.95 2.39 39.47
CA GLU A 22 -31.60 1.30 38.75
C GLU A 22 -30.67 0.09 38.65
N ALA A 23 -31.12 -0.98 39.33
CA ALA A 23 -30.44 -2.26 39.39
C ALA A 23 -30.56 -3.02 38.06
N VAL A 24 -29.42 -3.50 37.58
CA VAL A 24 -29.35 -4.46 36.45
C VAL A 24 -29.56 -5.87 37.00
N PRO A 25 -30.46 -6.67 36.42
CA PRO A 25 -30.69 -8.06 36.85
C PRO A 25 -29.57 -9.00 36.36
N PRO A 26 -29.24 -10.07 37.12
CA PRO A 26 -28.21 -11.05 36.76
C PRO A 26 -28.73 -12.06 35.70
N PRO A 27 -27.80 -12.68 34.97
CA PRO A 27 -28.16 -13.70 33.97
C PRO A 27 -28.55 -15.03 34.60
N PRO A 28 -29.40 -15.86 33.94
CA PRO A 28 -29.93 -17.06 34.51
C PRO A 28 -28.94 -18.22 34.54
N ASN A 29 -28.89 -18.85 35.73
CA ASN A 29 -28.29 -20.16 35.97
C ASN A 29 -29.04 -21.26 35.23
N PHE A 30 -28.37 -22.07 34.46
CA PHE A 30 -28.86 -23.40 34.10
C PHE A 30 -28.24 -24.44 35.01
N LEU A 31 -29.15 -25.02 35.80
CA LEU A 31 -28.89 -26.12 36.73
C LEU A 31 -28.74 -27.44 35.97
N SER A 32 -27.88 -28.26 36.53
CA SER A 32 -27.64 -29.67 36.31
C SER A 32 -28.92 -30.51 36.44
N GLU A 33 -29.09 -31.50 35.59
CA GLU A 33 -29.87 -32.70 35.89
C GLU A 33 -29.02 -33.96 35.80
N ASP A 34 -28.90 -34.60 36.96
CA ASP A 34 -28.46 -35.99 37.17
C ASP A 34 -29.38 -36.98 36.49
N LYS A 35 -28.86 -38.06 35.96
CA LYS A 35 -29.47 -39.39 36.11
C LYS A 35 -28.46 -40.51 36.02
N ASN A 36 -28.39 -41.24 37.15
CA ASN A 36 -27.82 -42.54 37.40
C ASN A 36 -28.17 -43.61 36.36
N THR A 37 -27.29 -44.59 36.16
CA THR A 37 -27.54 -46.01 36.47
C THR A 37 -26.26 -46.85 36.38
N ASP A 38 -26.06 -47.56 37.51
CA ASP A 38 -25.55 -48.91 37.73
C ASP A 38 -24.18 -49.42 37.24
N GLY A 39 -23.41 -49.82 38.25
CA GLY A 39 -22.22 -50.67 38.16
C GLY A 39 -22.57 -52.19 37.99
N PRO A 40 -21.73 -53.20 38.34
CA PRO A 40 -20.51 -53.22 39.16
C PRO A 40 -19.41 -54.20 38.67
N THR A 41 -18.40 -54.40 39.54
CA THR A 41 -17.48 -55.53 39.78
C THR A 41 -16.02 -55.29 39.45
N SER A 42 -15.25 -55.16 40.48
CA SER A 42 -14.36 -56.03 41.25
C SER A 42 -13.09 -56.51 40.52
N SER A 43 -11.93 -56.13 41.02
CA SER A 43 -10.92 -57.04 41.60
C SER A 43 -9.71 -56.24 42.04
N GLY A 44 -9.24 -56.60 43.20
CA GLY A 44 -8.30 -55.98 44.09
C GLY A 44 -6.79 -56.20 43.76
N PRO A 45 -5.93 -55.92 44.72
CA PRO A 45 -4.59 -55.41 44.47
C PRO A 45 -3.50 -56.48 44.44
N GLN A 46 -2.47 -56.29 43.66
CA GLN A 46 -1.18 -56.98 43.84
C GLN A 46 -0.09 -56.05 44.29
N VAL A 47 0.37 -56.29 45.51
CA VAL A 47 1.62 -55.79 46.11
C VAL A 47 2.77 -56.64 45.60
N ILE A 48 3.89 -56.12 45.17
CA ILE A 48 5.22 -56.70 45.16
C ILE A 48 6.30 -55.57 45.28
N PRO A 49 7.48 -55.81 45.81
CA PRO A 49 8.03 -55.03 46.91
C PRO A 49 9.23 -54.13 46.57
N SER A 50 9.58 -53.30 47.57
CA SER A 50 10.70 -52.40 47.68
C SER A 50 12.06 -52.98 47.26
N HIS A 51 12.82 -52.22 46.50
CA HIS A 51 14.25 -52.19 46.54
C HIS A 51 14.76 -50.78 46.73
N ASP A 52 15.34 -50.54 47.91
CA ASP A 52 16.13 -49.36 48.23
C ASP A 52 17.27 -49.18 47.25
N LYS A 53 17.37 -48.06 46.66
CA LYS A 53 18.62 -47.37 46.33
C LYS A 53 18.40 -45.88 46.56
N ALA A 54 19.01 -45.43 47.64
CA ALA A 54 19.27 -44.04 47.91
C ALA A 54 20.18 -43.48 46.78
N GLU A 55 19.62 -42.81 45.83
CA GLU A 55 20.35 -41.87 44.98
C GLU A 55 20.17 -40.47 45.57
N HIS A 56 21.28 -39.89 45.98
CA HIS A 56 21.40 -38.49 46.33
C HIS A 56 20.86 -37.65 45.18
N VAL A 57 19.69 -37.09 45.38
CA VAL A 57 19.21 -35.97 44.57
C VAL A 57 19.98 -34.75 45.06
N GLU A 58 21.09 -34.45 44.41
CA GLU A 58 21.68 -33.13 44.43
C GLU A 58 20.60 -32.19 43.89
N MET A 59 19.99 -31.42 44.80
CA MET A 59 19.23 -30.23 44.44
C MET A 59 20.21 -29.25 43.79
N HIS A 60 20.33 -29.33 42.48
CA HIS A 60 20.78 -28.16 41.72
C HIS A 60 19.76 -27.07 41.98
N GLN A 61 20.08 -26.16 42.88
CA GLN A 61 19.55 -24.83 42.89
C GLN A 61 19.90 -24.23 41.51
N GLU A 62 18.98 -24.34 40.55
CA GLU A 62 18.95 -23.39 39.43
C GLU A 62 18.84 -22.02 40.09
N GLU A 63 19.98 -21.37 40.26
CA GLU A 63 20.02 -19.92 40.45
C GLU A 63 19.20 -19.35 39.30
N GLU A 64 17.98 -18.88 39.59
CA GLU A 64 17.24 -17.97 38.75
C GLU A 64 18.17 -16.80 38.46
N SER A 65 18.91 -16.89 37.36
CA SER A 65 19.72 -15.79 36.86
C SER A 65 18.76 -14.64 36.64
N VAL A 66 18.68 -13.73 37.61
CA VAL A 66 17.97 -12.46 37.51
C VAL A 66 18.39 -11.88 36.17
N ASP A 67 17.46 -11.80 35.22
CA ASP A 67 17.74 -11.29 33.87
C ASP A 67 18.11 -9.82 34.03
N THR A 68 19.40 -9.54 34.19
CA THR A 68 19.98 -8.20 34.40
C THR A 68 19.91 -7.36 33.12
N ARG A 69 19.15 -7.79 32.13
CA ARG A 69 18.98 -7.08 30.86
C ARG A 69 18.14 -5.82 31.06
N GLN A 70 18.74 -4.69 30.78
CA GLN A 70 18.03 -3.41 30.78
C GLN A 70 17.32 -3.22 29.45
N ILE A 71 16.01 -3.49 29.40
CA ILE A 71 15.20 -3.34 28.21
C ILE A 71 14.82 -1.87 28.04
N ILE A 72 15.23 -1.25 26.93
CA ILE A 72 14.80 0.08 26.55
C ILE A 72 13.64 0.03 25.56
N THR A 73 12.73 0.99 25.69
CA THR A 73 11.56 1.17 24.83
C THR A 73 11.58 2.57 24.20
N LEU A 74 10.84 2.77 23.10
CA LEU A 74 10.65 4.07 22.47
C LEU A 74 9.16 4.46 22.62
N PRO A 75 8.79 5.13 23.72
CA PRO A 75 7.40 5.54 23.92
C PRO A 75 6.96 6.56 22.87
N LEU A 76 5.66 6.62 22.62
CA LEU A 76 5.07 7.55 21.64
C LEU A 76 5.33 9.03 21.98
N SER A 77 5.62 9.35 23.24
CA SER A 77 5.96 10.71 23.72
C SER A 77 7.43 11.09 23.53
N ASP A 78 8.30 10.14 23.15
CA ASP A 78 9.75 10.39 23.01
C ASP A 78 10.02 11.36 21.83
N PRO A 79 10.88 12.38 22.02
CA PRO A 79 11.27 13.30 20.93
C PRO A 79 11.96 12.63 19.73
N GLU A 80 12.65 11.50 19.94
CA GLU A 80 13.27 10.73 18.84
C GLU A 80 12.24 9.94 18.04
N HIS A 81 11.02 9.74 18.57
CA HIS A 81 9.97 9.02 17.87
C HIS A 81 9.52 9.80 16.62
N PRO A 82 9.42 9.17 15.41
CA PRO A 82 9.10 9.84 14.16
C PRO A 82 7.80 10.66 14.19
N ASN A 83 6.82 10.24 14.99
CA ASN A 83 5.55 10.96 15.16
C ASN A 83 5.70 12.35 15.79
N ASN A 84 6.79 12.59 16.56
CA ASN A 84 7.03 13.85 17.26
C ASN A 84 7.98 14.80 16.52
N TRP A 85 8.45 14.40 15.34
CA TRP A 85 9.36 15.24 14.56
C TRP A 85 8.74 16.57 14.16
N PRO A 86 9.55 17.64 14.10
CA PRO A 86 9.08 18.95 13.66
C PRO A 86 8.58 18.91 12.22
N ARG A 87 7.66 19.80 11.88
CA ARG A 87 6.98 19.83 10.57
C ARG A 87 7.94 19.86 9.39
N TRP A 88 9.06 20.60 9.49
CA TRP A 88 10.04 20.67 8.42
C TRP A 88 10.70 19.32 8.14
N LYS A 89 11.02 18.54 9.20
CA LYS A 89 11.62 17.20 9.08
C LYS A 89 10.65 16.20 8.47
N LYS A 90 9.38 16.26 8.87
CA LYS A 90 8.32 15.48 8.21
C LYS A 90 8.13 15.89 6.76
N GLY A 91 8.15 17.20 6.45
CA GLY A 91 8.11 17.74 5.10
C GLY A 91 9.25 17.23 4.22
N LEU A 92 10.47 17.17 4.75
CA LEU A 92 11.64 16.61 4.06
C LEU A 92 11.44 15.13 3.70
N VAL A 93 10.94 14.33 4.65
CA VAL A 93 10.66 12.90 4.43
C VAL A 93 9.54 12.71 3.39
N MET A 94 8.49 13.52 3.49
CA MET A 94 7.36 13.47 2.56
C MET A 94 7.78 13.85 1.14
N SER A 95 8.52 14.94 0.97
CA SER A 95 8.98 15.39 -0.35
C SER A 95 9.95 14.38 -0.99
N GLY A 96 10.90 13.83 -0.21
CA GLY A 96 11.81 12.80 -0.68
C GLY A 96 11.08 11.52 -1.11
N GLY A 97 10.12 11.08 -0.31
CA GLY A 97 9.28 9.93 -0.63
C GLY A 97 8.43 10.14 -1.88
N ILE A 98 7.72 11.28 -1.99
CA ILE A 98 6.90 11.62 -3.15
C ILE A 98 7.74 11.70 -4.42
N MET A 99 8.89 12.39 -4.38
CA MET A 99 9.78 12.50 -5.55
C MET A 99 10.32 11.14 -5.98
N ALA A 100 10.73 10.29 -5.04
CA ALA A 100 11.18 8.94 -5.36
C ALA A 100 10.07 8.09 -6.02
N VAL A 101 8.82 8.21 -5.57
CA VAL A 101 7.65 7.54 -6.18
C VAL A 101 7.38 8.07 -7.58
N ILE A 102 7.40 9.40 -7.79
CA ILE A 102 7.20 10.00 -9.12
C ILE A 102 8.26 9.49 -10.09
N HIS A 103 9.55 9.49 -9.72
CA HIS A 103 10.61 8.98 -10.58
C HIS A 103 10.48 7.50 -10.88
N SER A 104 10.17 6.70 -9.85
CA SER A 104 9.94 5.27 -9.97
C SER A 104 8.84 4.97 -10.99
N THR A 105 7.71 5.65 -10.89
CA THR A 105 6.55 5.43 -11.73
C THR A 105 6.68 6.09 -13.11
N LEU A 106 7.36 7.24 -13.23
CA LEU A 106 7.71 7.87 -14.50
C LEU A 106 8.57 6.92 -15.36
N GLY A 107 9.54 6.25 -14.75
CA GLY A 107 10.37 5.27 -15.42
C GLY A 107 9.57 4.18 -16.12
N SER A 108 8.38 3.79 -15.65
CA SER A 108 7.60 2.71 -16.22
C SER A 108 7.09 2.98 -17.64
N SER A 109 6.56 4.16 -17.89
CA SER A 109 5.91 4.55 -19.15
C SER A 109 6.78 5.43 -20.06
N LEU A 110 8.02 5.69 -19.66
CA LEU A 110 8.96 6.53 -20.42
C LEU A 110 9.16 6.09 -21.89
N PRO A 111 9.13 4.79 -22.27
CA PRO A 111 9.23 4.39 -23.68
C PRO A 111 7.99 4.70 -24.51
N SER A 112 6.81 4.93 -23.94
CA SER A 112 5.51 4.93 -24.64
C SER A 112 5.55 5.74 -25.97
N ASN A 113 5.74 7.06 -25.90
CA ASN A 113 5.73 7.90 -27.12
C ASN A 113 7.09 7.95 -27.87
N ALA A 114 8.14 7.32 -27.31
CA ALA A 114 9.44 7.17 -27.96
C ALA A 114 9.62 5.79 -28.62
N VAL A 115 8.65 4.88 -28.47
CA VAL A 115 8.80 3.48 -28.85
C VAL A 115 9.14 3.28 -30.33
N THR A 116 8.56 4.07 -31.23
CA THR A 116 8.83 4.01 -32.68
C THR A 116 10.29 4.39 -33.01
N TYR A 117 10.86 5.36 -32.31
CA TYR A 117 12.26 5.75 -32.47
C TYR A 117 13.22 4.70 -31.90
N ILE A 118 12.86 4.11 -30.76
CA ILE A 118 13.61 3.01 -30.14
C ILE A 118 13.61 1.80 -31.06
N ALA A 119 12.45 1.40 -31.57
CA ALA A 119 12.28 0.28 -32.47
C ALA A 119 13.09 0.43 -33.77
N ARG A 120 13.07 1.63 -34.36
CA ARG A 120 13.90 1.95 -35.56
C ARG A 120 15.39 1.82 -35.28
N THR A 121 15.85 2.28 -34.09
CA THR A 121 17.28 2.20 -33.73
C THR A 121 17.78 0.77 -33.62
N PHE A 122 16.94 -0.15 -33.16
CA PHE A 122 17.30 -1.56 -32.93
C PHE A 122 16.75 -2.51 -34.02
N ASN A 123 16.16 -1.96 -35.10
CA ASN A 123 15.53 -2.72 -36.20
C ASN A 123 14.45 -3.72 -35.71
N VAL A 124 13.64 -3.30 -34.72
CA VAL A 124 12.53 -4.09 -34.17
C VAL A 124 11.25 -3.79 -34.96
N THR A 125 10.76 -4.77 -35.70
CA THR A 125 9.53 -4.64 -36.52
C THR A 125 8.30 -5.25 -35.85
N SER A 126 8.48 -6.20 -34.94
CA SER A 126 7.36 -6.86 -34.26
C SER A 126 6.71 -5.92 -33.23
N GLU A 127 5.41 -5.70 -33.40
CA GLU A 127 4.60 -4.86 -32.49
C GLU A 127 4.57 -5.40 -31.06
N LEU A 128 4.53 -6.75 -30.91
CA LEU A 128 4.63 -7.38 -29.60
C LEU A 128 5.96 -7.03 -28.91
N GLN A 129 7.06 -6.99 -29.68
CA GLN A 129 8.35 -6.59 -29.12
C GLN A 129 8.38 -5.11 -28.74
N GLN A 130 7.66 -4.25 -29.45
CA GLN A 130 7.59 -2.82 -29.14
C GLN A 130 6.86 -2.54 -27.80
N ALA A 131 5.96 -3.40 -27.34
CA ALA A 131 5.33 -3.31 -26.03
C ALA A 131 6.23 -3.80 -24.88
N LEU A 132 7.28 -4.60 -25.18
CA LEU A 132 8.17 -5.19 -24.16
C LEU A 132 8.84 -4.16 -23.23
N PRO A 133 9.30 -2.98 -23.68
CA PRO A 133 9.97 -2.03 -22.79
C PRO A 133 9.13 -1.58 -21.59
N ILE A 134 7.82 -1.46 -21.74
CA ILE A 134 6.89 -1.16 -20.64
C ILE A 134 6.63 -2.43 -19.83
N SER A 135 6.28 -3.54 -20.48
CA SER A 135 5.92 -4.80 -19.84
C SER A 135 7.07 -5.37 -19.00
N ILE A 136 8.31 -5.38 -19.51
CA ILE A 136 9.47 -5.90 -18.78
C ILE A 136 9.81 -5.05 -17.54
N PHE A 137 9.63 -3.72 -17.61
CA PHE A 137 9.78 -2.88 -16.43
C PHE A 137 8.76 -3.29 -15.35
N LEU A 138 7.50 -3.49 -15.73
CA LEU A 138 6.45 -3.92 -14.79
C LEU A 138 6.69 -5.35 -14.27
N ALA A 139 7.31 -6.23 -15.05
CA ALA A 139 7.76 -7.54 -14.57
C ALA A 139 8.77 -7.40 -13.42
N GLY A 140 9.68 -6.41 -13.51
CA GLY A 140 10.56 -6.04 -12.40
C GLY A 140 9.80 -5.55 -11.17
N TYR A 141 8.71 -4.81 -11.34
CA TYR A 141 7.86 -4.32 -10.24
C TYR A 141 7.19 -5.43 -9.42
N VAL A 142 6.98 -6.62 -10.00
CA VAL A 142 6.40 -7.79 -9.30
C VAL A 142 7.22 -8.15 -8.06
N PHE A 143 8.55 -7.99 -8.13
CA PHE A 143 9.46 -8.38 -7.04
C PHE A 143 9.48 -7.39 -5.87
N GLY A 144 9.12 -6.12 -6.09
CA GLY A 144 9.29 -5.05 -5.10
C GLY A 144 8.55 -5.27 -3.79
N PRO A 145 7.23 -5.39 -3.79
CA PRO A 145 6.48 -5.50 -2.55
C PRO A 145 6.82 -6.77 -1.77
N THR A 146 7.12 -7.86 -2.48
CA THR A 146 7.47 -9.15 -1.87
C THR A 146 8.86 -9.14 -1.25
N VAL A 147 9.83 -8.44 -1.85
CA VAL A 147 11.23 -8.41 -1.41
C VAL A 147 11.55 -7.13 -0.63
N CYS A 148 11.27 -5.95 -1.21
CA CYS A 148 11.67 -4.67 -0.62
C CYS A 148 10.86 -4.32 0.64
N GLY A 149 9.59 -4.75 0.74
CA GLY A 149 8.78 -4.55 1.94
C GLY A 149 9.44 -5.16 3.17
N PRO A 150 9.56 -6.49 3.24
CA PRO A 150 10.23 -7.17 4.36
C PRO A 150 11.68 -6.72 4.57
N LEU A 151 12.42 -6.45 3.50
CA LEU A 151 13.80 -5.97 3.59
C LEU A 151 13.87 -4.62 4.33
N SER A 152 12.93 -3.72 4.04
CA SER A 152 12.86 -2.41 4.68
C SER A 152 12.46 -2.47 6.16
N GLU A 153 11.76 -3.51 6.59
CA GLU A 153 11.42 -3.74 7.99
C GLU A 153 12.59 -4.34 8.79
N ASN A 154 13.45 -5.13 8.13
CA ASN A 154 14.61 -5.73 8.80
C ASN A 154 15.84 -4.82 8.82
N PHE A 155 16.12 -4.12 7.73
CA PHE A 155 17.32 -3.27 7.59
C PHE A 155 17.05 -1.78 7.81
N GLY A 156 15.78 -1.38 7.83
CA GLY A 156 15.33 0.01 7.92
C GLY A 156 14.84 0.57 6.58
N ARG A 157 13.98 1.57 6.68
CA ARG A 157 13.36 2.21 5.49
C ARG A 157 14.40 2.97 4.66
N LYS A 158 15.26 3.75 5.33
CA LYS A 158 16.27 4.60 4.68
C LYS A 158 17.27 3.83 3.81
N PRO A 159 18.00 2.81 4.29
CA PRO A 159 19.01 2.14 3.49
C PRO A 159 18.40 1.44 2.27
N VAL A 160 17.24 0.78 2.41
CA VAL A 160 16.58 0.11 1.28
C VAL A 160 16.12 1.11 0.23
N MET A 161 15.51 2.23 0.65
CA MET A 161 15.09 3.30 -0.24
C MET A 161 16.27 3.92 -1.00
N MET A 162 17.35 4.26 -0.26
CA MET A 162 18.54 4.90 -0.81
C MET A 162 19.27 4.00 -1.82
N THR A 163 19.56 2.76 -1.46
CA THR A 163 20.27 1.83 -2.35
C THR A 163 19.45 1.52 -3.60
N SER A 164 18.15 1.26 -3.45
CA SER A 164 17.28 1.00 -4.60
C SER A 164 17.15 2.21 -5.51
N PHE A 165 17.04 3.43 -4.98
CA PHE A 165 16.91 4.63 -5.78
C PHE A 165 18.22 4.98 -6.52
N LEU A 166 19.36 4.76 -5.90
CA LEU A 166 20.69 4.89 -6.56
C LEU A 166 20.82 3.90 -7.71
N LEU A 167 20.51 2.63 -7.48
CA LEU A 167 20.55 1.61 -8.52
C LEU A 167 19.55 1.90 -9.64
N PHE A 168 18.34 2.37 -9.32
CA PHE A 168 17.37 2.80 -10.32
C PHE A 168 17.92 3.91 -11.22
N THR A 169 18.59 4.90 -10.65
CA THR A 169 19.21 6.00 -11.41
C THR A 169 20.31 5.47 -12.35
N ILE A 170 21.16 4.56 -11.87
CA ILE A 170 22.22 3.93 -12.67
C ILE A 170 21.61 3.12 -13.83
N TRP A 171 20.61 2.28 -13.58
CA TRP A 171 19.97 1.48 -14.62
C TRP A 171 19.20 2.33 -15.62
N THR A 172 18.60 3.45 -15.17
CA THR A 172 17.94 4.40 -16.08
C THR A 172 18.96 5.03 -17.03
N MET A 173 20.13 5.39 -16.53
CA MET A 173 21.24 5.88 -17.37
C MET A 173 21.77 4.79 -18.30
N ALA A 174 21.86 3.56 -17.83
CA ALA A 174 22.24 2.41 -18.66
C ALA A 174 21.28 2.21 -19.85
N CYS A 175 19.97 2.44 -19.66
CA CYS A 175 19.00 2.43 -20.76
C CYS A 175 19.34 3.46 -21.85
N ALA A 176 19.81 4.66 -21.47
CA ALA A 176 20.18 5.71 -22.43
C ALA A 176 21.38 5.31 -23.31
N VAL A 177 22.32 4.53 -22.79
CA VAL A 177 23.55 4.10 -23.50
C VAL A 177 23.47 2.68 -24.06
N ALA A 178 22.30 2.03 -24.01
CA ALA A 178 22.12 0.69 -24.52
C ALA A 178 22.48 0.58 -26.02
N SER A 179 23.27 -0.44 -26.37
CA SER A 179 23.74 -0.69 -27.75
C SER A 179 22.94 -1.75 -28.48
N THR A 180 22.30 -2.67 -27.75
CA THR A 180 21.50 -3.76 -28.31
C THR A 180 20.11 -3.80 -27.70
N TRP A 181 19.14 -4.36 -28.44
CA TRP A 181 17.77 -4.56 -27.94
C TRP A 181 17.73 -5.38 -26.63
N GLY A 182 18.49 -6.47 -26.59
CA GLY A 182 18.55 -7.34 -25.40
C GLY A 182 19.13 -6.61 -24.18
N SER A 183 20.20 -5.82 -24.34
CA SER A 183 20.74 -5.02 -23.23
C SER A 183 19.76 -3.95 -22.75
N PHE A 184 19.05 -3.31 -23.69
CA PHE A 184 18.01 -2.34 -23.35
C PHE A 184 16.90 -2.97 -22.49
N LEU A 185 16.37 -4.12 -22.91
CA LEU A 185 15.33 -4.85 -22.16
C LEU A 185 15.84 -5.32 -20.79
N PHE A 186 17.08 -5.81 -20.69
CA PHE A 186 17.68 -6.20 -19.42
C PHE A 186 17.78 -5.00 -18.47
N PHE A 187 18.24 -3.85 -18.95
CA PHE A 187 18.33 -2.63 -18.14
C PHE A 187 16.93 -2.15 -17.73
N ARG A 188 15.93 -2.26 -18.60
CA ARG A 188 14.52 -1.98 -18.27
C ARG A 188 14.00 -2.87 -17.14
N PHE A 189 14.33 -4.17 -17.16
CA PHE A 189 13.97 -5.08 -16.09
C PHE A 189 14.62 -4.68 -14.75
N MET A 190 15.91 -4.39 -14.77
CA MET A 190 16.65 -3.94 -13.58
C MET A 190 16.13 -2.59 -13.04
N CYS A 191 15.77 -1.65 -13.94
CA CYS A 191 15.05 -0.44 -13.54
C CYS A 191 13.76 -0.78 -12.78
N GLY A 192 12.94 -1.71 -13.29
CA GLY A 192 11.69 -2.13 -12.66
C GLY A 192 11.92 -2.71 -11.28
N VAL A 193 12.86 -3.65 -11.12
CA VAL A 193 13.20 -4.25 -9.83
C VAL A 193 13.60 -3.19 -8.81
N THR A 194 14.47 -2.26 -9.17
CA THR A 194 14.97 -1.23 -8.25
C THR A 194 13.95 -0.10 -8.02
N ALA A 195 13.16 0.26 -9.02
CA ALA A 195 12.09 1.24 -8.91
C ALA A 195 10.90 0.78 -8.05
N SER A 196 10.77 -0.52 -7.77
CA SER A 196 9.67 -1.06 -6.97
C SER A 196 9.77 -0.73 -5.47
N ALA A 197 10.97 -0.45 -4.95
CA ALA A 197 11.20 -0.14 -3.53
C ALA A 197 10.50 1.15 -3.06
N PRO A 198 10.52 2.30 -3.78
CA PRO A 198 9.74 3.48 -3.39
C PRO A 198 8.26 3.19 -3.20
N ILE A 199 7.65 2.42 -4.10
CA ILE A 199 6.22 2.06 -3.99
C ILE A 199 5.95 1.19 -2.76
N ALA A 200 6.86 0.26 -2.44
CA ALA A 200 6.71 -0.62 -1.28
C ALA A 200 6.97 0.08 0.05
N CYS A 201 7.92 1.03 0.09
CA CYS A 201 8.41 1.61 1.34
C CYS A 201 7.70 2.91 1.74
N VAL A 202 7.33 3.79 0.77
CA VAL A 202 6.85 5.16 1.06
C VAL A 202 5.52 5.14 1.81
N GLY A 203 4.63 4.21 1.52
CA GLY A 203 3.40 4.04 2.29
C GLY A 203 3.67 3.77 3.77
N GLY A 204 4.63 2.89 4.07
CA GLY A 204 5.10 2.61 5.44
C GLY A 204 5.78 3.82 6.08
N ILE A 205 6.66 4.52 5.35
CA ILE A 205 7.33 5.74 5.81
C ILE A 205 6.30 6.81 6.24
N PHE A 206 5.24 7.01 5.44
CA PHE A 206 4.19 7.99 5.75
C PHE A 206 3.33 7.58 6.94
N ALA A 207 3.15 6.27 7.15
CA ALA A 207 2.50 5.75 8.36
C ALA A 207 3.37 5.95 9.59
N ASP A 208 4.69 5.72 9.49
CA ASP A 208 5.65 5.83 10.58
C ASP A 208 5.75 7.26 11.15
N ILE A 209 5.59 8.31 10.31
CA ILE A 209 5.71 9.72 10.71
C ILE A 209 4.39 10.39 11.12
N ASN A 210 3.23 9.74 10.91
CA ASN A 210 1.91 10.31 11.19
C ASN A 210 1.07 9.38 12.07
N ALA A 211 0.98 9.68 13.36
CA ALA A 211 0.11 8.98 14.30
C ALA A 211 -1.37 9.38 14.13
N ASP A 212 -1.63 10.66 13.81
CA ASP A 212 -2.99 11.15 13.61
C ASP A 212 -3.61 10.53 12.34
N PRO A 213 -4.76 9.82 12.46
CA PRO A 213 -5.43 9.20 11.33
C PRO A 213 -5.77 10.16 10.18
N ARG A 214 -6.07 11.43 10.48
CA ARG A 214 -6.37 12.46 9.46
C ARG A 214 -5.11 12.90 8.70
N ALA A 215 -3.99 13.10 9.42
CA ALA A 215 -2.72 13.42 8.79
C ALA A 215 -2.23 12.25 7.92
N ARG A 216 -2.36 11.02 8.42
CA ARG A 216 -2.04 9.78 7.69
C ARG A 216 -2.89 9.64 6.43
N GLY A 217 -4.21 9.88 6.49
CA GLY A 217 -5.09 9.84 5.33
C GLY A 217 -4.66 10.83 4.24
N ARG A 218 -4.34 12.07 4.64
CA ARG A 218 -3.86 13.11 3.68
C ARG A 218 -2.53 12.74 3.02
N THR A 219 -1.57 12.23 3.77
CA THR A 219 -0.27 11.83 3.20
C THR A 219 -0.38 10.60 2.29
N MET A 220 -1.28 9.66 2.62
CA MET A 220 -1.59 8.54 1.74
C MET A 220 -2.29 8.98 0.45
N ALA A 221 -3.19 9.98 0.50
CA ALA A 221 -3.78 10.55 -0.70
C ALA A 221 -2.72 11.21 -1.60
N MET A 222 -1.77 11.97 -1.02
CA MET A 222 -0.65 12.55 -1.77
C MET A 222 0.23 11.46 -2.41
N PHE A 223 0.52 10.38 -1.68
CA PHE A 223 1.26 9.23 -2.21
C PHE A 223 0.53 8.62 -3.42
N MET A 224 -0.77 8.40 -3.32
CA MET A 224 -1.56 7.83 -4.42
C MET A 224 -1.58 8.75 -5.65
N VAL A 225 -1.75 10.06 -5.46
CA VAL A 225 -1.67 11.03 -6.58
C VAL A 225 -0.28 11.01 -7.22
N ALA A 226 0.81 10.89 -6.45
CA ALA A 226 2.16 10.77 -6.98
C ALA A 226 2.35 9.50 -7.83
N THR A 227 1.69 8.39 -7.48
CA THR A 227 1.78 7.14 -8.25
C THR A 227 1.16 7.23 -9.65
N ILE A 228 0.16 8.07 -9.85
CA ILE A 228 -0.46 8.28 -11.17
C ILE A 228 0.24 9.38 -11.96
N LEU A 229 0.78 10.38 -11.28
CA LEU A 229 1.41 11.53 -11.92
C LEU A 229 2.66 11.13 -12.70
N GLY A 230 3.51 10.25 -12.15
CA GLY A 230 4.74 9.80 -12.79
C GLY A 230 4.50 9.21 -14.19
N PRO A 231 3.68 8.15 -14.33
CA PRO A 231 3.44 7.54 -15.63
C PRO A 231 2.82 8.49 -16.65
N ILE A 232 2.00 9.44 -16.22
CA ILE A 232 1.32 10.39 -17.12
C ILE A 232 2.28 11.48 -17.61
N CYS A 233 3.24 11.89 -16.81
CA CYS A 233 4.24 12.88 -17.22
C CYS A 233 5.32 12.30 -18.17
N ALA A 234 5.48 10.98 -18.22
CA ALA A 234 6.51 10.35 -19.03
C ALA A 234 6.27 10.43 -20.55
N PRO A 235 5.06 10.17 -21.11
CA PRO A 235 4.81 10.26 -22.54
C PRO A 235 5.04 11.67 -23.13
N PRO A 236 4.58 12.80 -22.52
CA PRO A 236 4.96 14.12 -22.99
C PRO A 236 6.46 14.33 -23.01
N LEU A 237 7.15 13.99 -21.90
CA LEU A 237 8.59 14.14 -21.78
C LEU A 237 9.31 13.37 -22.88
N SER A 238 9.03 12.07 -23.01
CA SER A 238 9.68 11.20 -23.99
C SER A 238 9.32 11.58 -25.43
N GLY A 239 8.08 11.99 -25.67
CA GLY A 239 7.60 12.39 -26.99
C GLY A 239 8.32 13.64 -27.50
N PHE A 240 8.32 14.73 -26.74
CA PHE A 240 9.01 15.98 -27.15
C PHE A 240 10.52 15.79 -27.27
N VAL A 241 11.13 15.02 -26.36
CA VAL A 241 12.59 14.78 -26.43
C VAL A 241 12.94 13.90 -27.63
N ALA A 242 12.19 12.81 -27.87
CA ALA A 242 12.48 11.91 -28.99
C ALA A 242 12.26 12.55 -30.36
N GLU A 243 11.27 13.46 -30.47
CA GLU A 243 10.96 14.19 -31.70
C GLU A 243 12.06 15.19 -32.09
N ASN A 244 12.60 15.93 -31.09
CA ASN A 244 13.52 17.04 -31.33
C ASN A 244 15.01 16.66 -31.25
N THR A 245 15.33 15.53 -30.61
CA THR A 245 16.73 15.11 -30.39
C THR A 245 16.90 13.61 -30.64
N SER A 246 16.99 12.82 -29.58
CA SER A 246 17.09 11.38 -29.61
C SER A 246 16.33 10.79 -28.43
N TRP A 247 15.69 9.63 -28.63
CA TRP A 247 15.03 8.90 -27.56
C TRP A 247 15.95 8.60 -26.36
N ARG A 248 17.27 8.50 -26.58
CA ARG A 248 18.27 8.29 -25.53
C ARG A 248 18.27 9.41 -24.51
N TRP A 249 18.07 10.66 -24.96
CA TRP A 249 17.98 11.82 -24.08
C TRP A 249 16.72 11.81 -23.20
N ALA A 250 15.65 11.12 -23.57
CA ALA A 250 14.50 10.95 -22.68
C ALA A 250 14.90 10.18 -21.43
N PHE A 251 15.68 9.09 -21.58
CA PHE A 251 16.24 8.35 -20.45
C PHE A 251 17.33 9.13 -19.72
N GLY A 252 18.18 9.85 -20.45
CA GLY A 252 19.20 10.74 -19.88
C GLY A 252 18.58 11.83 -19.01
N ALA A 253 17.53 12.52 -19.49
CA ALA A 253 16.81 13.52 -18.73
C ALA A 253 16.16 12.92 -17.47
N ALA A 254 15.50 11.76 -17.60
CA ALA A 254 14.91 11.06 -16.45
C ALA A 254 15.98 10.68 -15.41
N ALA A 255 17.15 10.23 -15.85
CA ALA A 255 18.29 9.91 -14.97
C ALA A 255 18.86 11.16 -14.29
N LEU A 256 18.94 12.30 -14.99
CA LEU A 256 19.38 13.59 -14.41
C LEU A 256 18.38 14.09 -13.35
N PHE A 257 17.08 14.01 -13.61
CA PHE A 257 16.06 14.35 -12.60
C PHE A 257 16.15 13.43 -11.38
N ALA A 258 16.34 12.11 -11.60
CA ALA A 258 16.54 11.17 -10.50
C ALA A 258 17.84 11.49 -9.73
N ALA A 259 18.94 11.78 -10.42
CA ALA A 259 20.20 12.18 -9.79
C ALA A 259 20.06 13.46 -8.95
N ALA A 260 19.33 14.47 -9.44
CA ALA A 260 19.02 15.69 -8.69
C ALA A 260 18.17 15.41 -7.42
N THR A 261 17.42 14.31 -7.39
CA THR A 261 16.61 13.89 -6.23
C THR A 261 17.42 13.09 -5.20
N ILE A 262 18.58 12.51 -5.58
CA ILE A 262 19.43 11.71 -4.68
C ILE A 262 19.80 12.43 -3.39
N PRO A 263 20.26 13.71 -3.38
CA PRO A 263 20.55 14.43 -2.14
C PRO A 263 19.36 14.51 -1.20
N LEU A 264 18.16 14.69 -1.75
CA LEU A 264 16.92 14.72 -0.97
C LEU A 264 16.62 13.36 -0.34
N VAL A 265 16.77 12.25 -1.06
CA VAL A 265 16.59 10.90 -0.53
C VAL A 265 17.64 10.55 0.52
N ILE A 266 18.90 10.93 0.32
CA ILE A 266 19.99 10.70 1.29
C ILE A 266 19.76 11.49 2.59
N SER A 267 19.22 12.71 2.51
CA SER A 267 18.95 13.57 3.65
C SER A 267 17.78 13.08 4.53
N MET A 268 16.95 12.15 4.01
CA MET A 268 15.86 11.55 4.81
C MET A 268 16.43 10.79 6.01
N PRO A 269 15.93 11.03 7.24
CA PRO A 269 16.29 10.22 8.40
C PRO A 269 15.61 8.83 8.34
N GLU A 270 16.11 7.89 9.15
CA GLU A 270 15.42 6.61 9.36
C GLU A 270 14.07 6.84 10.06
N THR A 271 13.00 6.21 9.55
CA THR A 271 11.63 6.39 10.07
C THR A 271 11.10 5.17 10.83
N TYR A 272 11.75 4.01 10.69
CA TYR A 272 11.27 2.79 11.30
C TYR A 272 11.67 2.71 12.77
N ALA A 273 10.69 2.87 13.67
CA ALA A 273 10.90 2.96 15.11
C ALA A 273 11.73 1.80 15.71
N PRO A 274 11.54 0.51 15.32
CA PRO A 274 12.38 -0.59 15.82
C PRO A 274 13.87 -0.43 15.52
N ILE A 275 14.21 0.06 14.34
CA ILE A 275 15.61 0.30 13.94
C ILE A 275 16.19 1.53 14.65
N ILE A 276 15.40 2.58 14.87
CA ILE A 276 15.81 3.75 15.66
C ILE A 276 16.14 3.32 17.09
N LEU A 277 15.28 2.50 17.70
CA LEU A 277 15.48 1.97 19.05
C LEU A 277 16.71 1.07 19.14
N SER A 278 16.94 0.19 18.18
CA SER A 278 18.13 -0.68 18.14
C SER A 278 19.42 0.16 18.00
N LYS A 279 19.43 1.22 17.18
CA LYS A 279 20.54 2.16 17.08
C LYS A 279 20.77 2.94 18.37
N ARG A 280 19.70 3.33 19.08
CA ARG A 280 19.78 3.98 20.39
C ARG A 280 20.39 3.05 21.43
N ALA A 281 19.95 1.78 21.47
CA ALA A 281 20.55 0.78 22.35
C ALA A 281 22.04 0.60 22.09
N ALA A 282 22.45 0.52 20.82
CA ALA A 282 23.85 0.41 20.43
C ALA A 282 24.67 1.65 20.83
N ARG A 283 24.10 2.85 20.78
CA ARG A 283 24.72 4.10 21.23
C ARG A 283 24.92 4.10 22.72
N LEU A 284 23.86 3.78 23.48
CA LEU A 284 23.90 3.73 24.95
C LEU A 284 24.91 2.68 25.47
N ARG A 285 25.00 1.51 24.83
CA ARG A 285 26.04 0.49 25.14
C ARG A 285 27.46 1.05 24.99
N LYS A 286 27.70 1.87 23.95
CA LYS A 286 29.01 2.51 23.73
C LYS A 286 29.31 3.62 24.74
N GLU A 287 28.30 4.40 25.13
CA GLU A 287 28.45 5.54 26.04
C GLU A 287 28.56 5.10 27.50
N THR A 288 27.80 4.09 27.92
CA THR A 288 27.75 3.61 29.30
C THR A 288 28.69 2.42 29.59
N GLY A 289 29.25 1.77 28.55
CA GLY A 289 29.99 0.52 28.71
C GLY A 289 29.13 -0.70 29.09
N ASN A 290 27.83 -0.52 29.34
CA ASN A 290 26.91 -1.56 29.77
C ASN A 290 26.40 -2.39 28.58
N GLN A 291 26.89 -3.61 28.42
CA GLN A 291 26.47 -4.51 27.34
C GLN A 291 25.06 -5.11 27.54
N ASN A 292 24.49 -5.00 28.75
CA ASN A 292 23.18 -5.56 29.09
C ASN A 292 21.99 -4.69 28.61
N ILE A 293 22.25 -3.54 27.98
CA ILE A 293 21.19 -2.69 27.39
C ILE A 293 20.72 -3.32 26.08
N ILE A 294 19.44 -3.72 26.01
CA ILE A 294 18.84 -4.37 24.86
C ILE A 294 17.60 -3.59 24.43
N ALA A 295 17.44 -3.38 23.11
CA ALA A 295 16.23 -2.81 22.59
C ALA A 295 15.10 -3.86 22.62
N GLN A 296 13.89 -3.45 23.00
CA GLN A 296 12.71 -4.33 22.95
C GLN A 296 12.51 -4.96 21.57
N SER A 297 12.81 -4.22 20.51
CA SER A 297 12.77 -4.70 19.12
C SER A 297 13.78 -5.82 18.83
N ASP A 298 14.91 -5.86 19.54
CA ASP A 298 15.96 -6.87 19.35
C ASP A 298 15.56 -8.23 19.91
N LEU A 299 14.70 -8.26 20.95
CA LEU A 299 14.12 -9.48 21.51
C LEU A 299 13.14 -10.16 20.53
N GLN A 300 12.51 -9.37 19.65
CA GLN A 300 11.52 -9.84 18.68
C GLN A 300 12.11 -10.05 17.28
N LYS A 301 13.44 -9.96 17.12
CA LYS A 301 14.09 -10.18 15.82
C LYS A 301 13.76 -11.57 15.28
N LYS A 302 13.00 -11.58 14.20
CA LYS A 302 12.66 -12.80 13.48
C LYS A 302 13.87 -13.28 12.70
N SER A 303 14.18 -14.59 12.79
CA SER A 303 15.24 -15.20 11.98
C SER A 303 14.98 -14.93 10.48
N PHE A 304 16.03 -14.69 9.71
CA PHE A 304 15.94 -14.55 8.25
C PHE A 304 15.20 -15.72 7.60
N LYS A 305 15.42 -16.95 8.09
CA LYS A 305 14.70 -18.15 7.66
C LYS A 305 13.20 -18.02 7.91
N TYR A 306 12.78 -17.47 9.06
CA TYR A 306 11.36 -17.23 9.36
C TYR A 306 10.76 -16.18 8.42
N VAL A 307 11.49 -15.10 8.13
CA VAL A 307 11.03 -14.05 7.18
C VAL A 307 10.83 -14.66 5.80
N MET A 308 11.80 -15.44 5.29
CA MET A 308 11.71 -16.07 3.97
C MET A 308 10.61 -17.12 3.90
N SER A 309 10.45 -17.97 4.91
CA SER A 309 9.50 -19.09 4.86
C SER A 309 8.06 -18.70 5.27
N VAL A 310 7.89 -17.76 6.19
CA VAL A 310 6.57 -17.41 6.74
C VAL A 310 6.09 -16.07 6.21
N VAL A 311 6.91 -15.02 6.28
CA VAL A 311 6.46 -13.67 5.91
C VAL A 311 6.29 -13.54 4.39
N MET A 312 7.20 -14.13 3.59
CA MET A 312 7.10 -14.07 2.12
C MET A 312 6.06 -15.02 1.53
N THR A 313 5.68 -16.11 2.22
CA THR A 313 4.63 -17.02 1.74
C THR A 313 3.23 -16.57 2.16
N ARG A 314 3.10 -15.79 3.23
CA ARG A 314 1.82 -15.30 3.75
C ARG A 314 0.99 -14.55 2.68
N PRO A 315 1.52 -13.62 1.86
CA PRO A 315 0.77 -12.96 0.81
C PRO A 315 0.07 -13.93 -0.14
N PHE A 316 0.79 -14.97 -0.58
CA PHE A 316 0.24 -15.98 -1.48
C PHE A 316 -0.84 -16.84 -0.79
N ARG A 317 -0.65 -17.20 0.47
CA ARG A 317 -1.68 -17.90 1.25
C ARG A 317 -2.94 -17.06 1.38
N MET A 318 -2.81 -15.76 1.65
CA MET A 318 -3.94 -14.83 1.69
C MET A 318 -4.66 -14.75 0.34
N LEU A 319 -3.92 -14.73 -0.79
CA LEU A 319 -4.53 -14.69 -2.12
C LEU A 319 -5.46 -15.88 -2.39
N PHE A 320 -5.06 -17.08 -1.96
CA PHE A 320 -5.84 -18.29 -2.27
C PHE A 320 -6.85 -18.68 -1.19
N GLN A 321 -6.69 -18.19 0.04
CA GLN A 321 -7.54 -18.57 1.17
C GLN A 321 -8.57 -17.49 1.54
N GLU A 322 -8.34 -16.22 1.17
CA GLU A 322 -9.16 -15.09 1.59
C GLU A 322 -9.92 -14.48 0.41
N LEU A 323 -11.23 -14.63 0.39
CA LEU A 323 -12.09 -14.15 -0.70
C LEU A 323 -11.98 -12.63 -0.90
N ILE A 324 -11.87 -11.85 0.19
CA ILE A 324 -11.72 -10.39 0.11
C ILE A 324 -10.41 -10.04 -0.61
N VAL A 325 -9.32 -10.74 -0.27
CA VAL A 325 -8.00 -10.51 -0.89
C VAL A 325 -8.05 -10.89 -2.38
N SER A 326 -8.54 -12.09 -2.72
CA SER A 326 -8.58 -12.58 -4.10
C SER A 326 -9.37 -11.67 -5.03
N THR A 327 -10.59 -11.30 -4.64
CA THR A 327 -11.47 -10.48 -5.47
C THR A 327 -11.00 -9.03 -5.56
N THR A 328 -10.45 -8.48 -4.46
CA THR A 328 -9.80 -7.15 -4.47
C THR A 328 -8.58 -7.16 -5.38
N CYS A 329 -7.72 -8.18 -5.28
CA CYS A 329 -6.54 -8.31 -6.15
C CYS A 329 -6.93 -8.39 -7.62
N LEU A 330 -7.95 -9.17 -7.97
CA LEU A 330 -8.43 -9.31 -9.34
C LEU A 330 -8.95 -7.97 -9.89
N TYR A 331 -9.77 -7.26 -9.11
CA TYR A 331 -10.32 -5.98 -9.53
C TYR A 331 -9.24 -4.90 -9.70
N LEU A 332 -8.35 -4.75 -8.71
CA LEU A 332 -7.24 -3.79 -8.78
C LEU A 332 -6.26 -4.14 -9.90
N ALA A 333 -6.00 -5.43 -10.13
CA ALA A 333 -5.13 -5.89 -11.20
C ALA A 333 -5.71 -5.54 -12.57
N LEU A 334 -7.01 -5.75 -12.80
CA LEU A 334 -7.67 -5.35 -14.04
C LEU A 334 -7.57 -3.83 -14.26
N CYS A 335 -7.94 -3.03 -13.27
CA CYS A 335 -7.88 -1.57 -13.39
C CYS A 335 -6.45 -1.09 -13.71
N TYR A 336 -5.43 -1.69 -13.08
CA TYR A 336 -4.04 -1.36 -13.32
C TYR A 336 -3.54 -1.82 -14.69
N GLY A 337 -3.95 -3.01 -15.12
CA GLY A 337 -3.66 -3.52 -16.46
C GLY A 337 -4.25 -2.62 -17.54
N ILE A 338 -5.51 -2.17 -17.37
CA ILE A 338 -6.16 -1.21 -18.26
C ILE A 338 -5.43 0.13 -18.27
N PHE A 339 -4.98 0.61 -17.10
CA PHE A 339 -4.19 1.84 -17.00
C PHE A 339 -2.92 1.76 -17.87
N TYR A 340 -2.17 0.65 -17.79
CA TYR A 340 -0.98 0.48 -18.62
C TYR A 340 -1.30 0.18 -20.09
N LEU A 341 -2.43 -0.44 -20.37
CA LEU A 341 -2.89 -0.62 -21.76
C LEU A 341 -3.15 0.72 -22.45
N TYR A 342 -3.53 1.78 -21.72
CA TYR A 342 -3.67 3.12 -22.29
C TYR A 342 -2.37 3.66 -22.89
N PHE A 343 -1.20 3.27 -22.37
CA PHE A 343 0.10 3.67 -22.94
C PHE A 343 0.40 3.02 -24.30
N GLU A 344 -0.35 1.96 -24.66
CA GLU A 344 -0.35 1.35 -25.99
C GLU A 344 -1.53 1.85 -26.84
N ALA A 345 -2.68 2.08 -26.23
CA ALA A 345 -3.90 2.50 -26.93
C ALA A 345 -3.85 3.96 -27.43
N TYR A 346 -3.32 4.86 -26.61
CA TYR A 346 -3.23 6.29 -26.97
C TYR A 346 -2.33 6.52 -28.19
N PRO A 347 -1.14 5.89 -28.32
CA PRO A 347 -0.39 5.94 -29.58
C PRO A 347 -1.19 5.48 -30.79
N ILE A 348 -2.00 4.43 -30.71
CA ILE A 348 -2.86 3.96 -31.81
C ILE A 348 -3.90 5.03 -32.20
N ILE A 349 -4.41 5.79 -31.23
CA ILE A 349 -5.45 6.80 -31.45
C ILE A 349 -4.85 8.14 -31.91
N PHE A 350 -3.74 8.59 -31.32
CA PHE A 350 -3.25 9.96 -31.45
C PHE A 350 -1.91 10.07 -32.18
N LEU A 351 -1.03 9.06 -32.16
CA LEU A 351 0.36 9.16 -32.58
C LEU A 351 0.58 8.73 -34.05
N GLY A 352 1.11 9.65 -34.85
CA GLY A 352 1.57 9.35 -36.21
C GLY A 352 0.49 9.34 -37.30
N PRO A 353 0.87 9.31 -38.58
CA PRO A 353 -0.03 9.50 -39.73
C PRO A 353 -1.08 8.40 -39.87
N ASP A 354 -0.79 7.19 -39.40
CA ASP A 354 -1.70 6.03 -39.49
C ASP A 354 -2.75 6.02 -38.36
N SER A 355 -2.61 6.88 -37.35
CA SER A 355 -3.54 7.01 -36.24
C SER A 355 -4.82 7.79 -36.64
N VAL A 356 -5.79 7.86 -35.71
CA VAL A 356 -7.04 8.60 -35.94
C VAL A 356 -6.81 10.10 -36.11
N TYR A 357 -5.91 10.70 -35.30
CA TYR A 357 -5.68 12.16 -35.24
C TYR A 357 -4.34 12.63 -35.82
N GLY A 358 -3.36 11.76 -36.00
CA GLY A 358 -2.11 12.09 -36.69
C GLY A 358 -1.17 13.04 -35.97
N TYR A 359 -1.17 13.05 -34.62
CA TYR A 359 -0.36 13.98 -33.86
C TYR A 359 1.12 13.59 -33.81
N SER A 360 1.99 14.59 -33.60
CA SER A 360 3.38 14.37 -33.28
C SER A 360 3.54 13.73 -31.89
N PRO A 361 4.66 13.03 -31.61
CA PRO A 361 4.89 12.32 -30.34
C PRO A 361 4.73 13.20 -29.10
N GLY A 362 5.21 14.44 -29.15
CA GLY A 362 5.10 15.38 -28.06
C GLY A 362 3.64 15.77 -27.78
N ILE A 363 2.88 16.13 -28.84
CA ILE A 363 1.46 16.51 -28.71
C ILE A 363 0.61 15.30 -28.28
N ALA A 364 0.83 14.12 -28.87
CA ALA A 364 0.18 12.88 -28.46
C ALA A 364 0.45 12.57 -26.96
N GLY A 365 1.64 12.90 -26.44
CA GLY A 365 1.94 12.77 -25.01
C GLY A 365 1.07 13.67 -24.13
N LEU A 366 0.76 14.90 -24.56
CA LEU A 366 -0.08 15.82 -23.79
C LEU A 366 -1.52 15.30 -23.59
N THR A 367 -2.00 14.39 -24.46
CA THR A 367 -3.35 13.82 -24.33
C THR A 367 -3.51 12.95 -23.07
N PHE A 368 -2.43 12.56 -22.41
CA PHE A 368 -2.48 11.85 -21.13
C PHE A 368 -2.75 12.77 -19.92
N LEU A 369 -2.48 14.09 -20.00
CA LEU A 369 -2.61 15.02 -18.88
C LEU A 369 -4.00 15.07 -18.24
N PRO A 370 -5.14 14.95 -18.97
CA PRO A 370 -6.45 14.90 -18.35
C PRO A 370 -6.64 13.78 -17.33
N ILE A 371 -5.93 12.67 -17.50
CA ILE A 371 -5.93 11.57 -16.49
C ILE A 371 -5.35 12.07 -15.17
N ALA A 372 -4.27 12.87 -15.19
CA ALA A 372 -3.71 13.48 -13.98
C ALA A 372 -4.70 14.45 -13.33
N ILE A 373 -5.39 15.29 -14.12
CA ILE A 373 -6.44 16.18 -13.62
C ILE A 373 -7.50 15.35 -12.87
N GLY A 374 -7.96 14.24 -13.47
CA GLY A 374 -8.88 13.31 -12.83
C GLY A 374 -8.34 12.76 -11.51
N GLY A 375 -7.06 12.41 -11.46
CA GLY A 375 -6.37 11.94 -10.24
C GLY A 375 -6.37 12.99 -9.11
N PHE A 376 -6.11 14.27 -9.43
CA PHE A 376 -6.18 15.36 -8.44
C PHE A 376 -7.62 15.58 -7.95
N VAL A 377 -8.61 15.55 -8.84
CA VAL A 377 -10.03 15.65 -8.47
C VAL A 377 -10.42 14.50 -7.54
N ALA A 378 -10.00 13.27 -7.84
CA ALA A 378 -10.25 12.11 -6.99
C ALA A 378 -9.61 12.28 -5.60
N GLY A 379 -8.39 12.81 -5.52
CA GLY A 379 -7.74 13.14 -4.25
C GLY A 379 -8.56 14.15 -3.43
N GLY A 380 -9.12 15.16 -4.06
CA GLY A 380 -10.04 16.12 -3.44
C GLY A 380 -11.34 15.47 -2.94
N ILE A 381 -11.94 14.59 -3.75
CA ILE A 381 -13.13 13.81 -3.37
C ILE A 381 -12.82 12.92 -2.16
N PHE A 382 -11.69 12.24 -2.16
CA PHE A 382 -11.26 11.38 -1.04
C PHE A 382 -11.09 12.16 0.26
N MET A 383 -10.42 13.32 0.21
CA MET A 383 -10.25 14.19 1.39
C MET A 383 -11.60 14.74 1.90
N SER A 384 -12.51 15.09 0.99
CA SER A 384 -13.85 15.54 1.34
C SER A 384 -14.67 14.42 1.99
N TRP A 385 -14.54 13.20 1.48
CA TRP A 385 -15.17 12.01 2.07
C TRP A 385 -14.67 11.73 3.48
N ASP A 386 -13.36 11.78 3.72
CA ASP A 386 -12.78 11.59 5.06
C ASP A 386 -13.32 12.64 6.06
N PHE A 387 -13.55 13.88 5.61
CA PHE A 387 -14.15 14.93 6.44
C PHE A 387 -15.64 14.65 6.76
N ILE A 388 -16.42 14.20 5.76
CA ILE A 388 -17.82 13.81 5.95
C ILE A 388 -17.91 12.63 6.92
N LEU A 389 -17.06 11.61 6.73
CA LEU A 389 -16.99 10.43 7.57
C LEU A 389 -16.65 10.77 9.02
N ALA A 390 -15.66 11.66 9.24
CA ALA A 390 -15.28 12.11 10.57
C ALA A 390 -16.43 12.84 11.29
N ARG A 391 -17.21 13.66 10.57
CA ARG A 391 -18.42 14.31 11.12
C ARG A 391 -19.53 13.31 11.44
N ALA A 392 -19.76 12.34 10.54
CA ALA A 392 -20.76 11.30 10.76
C ALA A 392 -20.40 10.43 11.98
N HIS A 393 -19.14 10.10 12.15
CA HIS A 393 -18.62 9.35 13.28
C HIS A 393 -18.79 10.10 14.61
N ALA A 394 -18.50 11.41 14.62
CA ALA A 394 -18.72 12.27 15.77
C ALA A 394 -20.21 12.36 16.16
N ARG A 395 -21.13 12.25 15.18
CA ARG A 395 -22.57 12.22 15.38
C ARG A 395 -23.13 10.83 15.67
N LYS A 396 -22.29 9.79 15.78
CA LYS A 396 -22.66 8.38 15.95
C LYS A 396 -23.67 7.88 14.91
N ALA A 397 -23.59 8.37 13.66
CA ALA A 397 -24.50 7.97 12.61
C ALA A 397 -24.39 6.45 12.35
N PRO A 398 -25.49 5.68 12.26
CA PRO A 398 -25.45 4.22 12.16
C PRO A 398 -24.63 3.69 10.97
N TRP A 399 -24.68 4.38 9.82
CA TRP A 399 -23.93 3.99 8.63
C TRP A 399 -22.41 4.16 8.79
N SER A 400 -21.97 5.12 9.62
CA SER A 400 -20.54 5.39 9.83
C SER A 400 -19.87 4.36 10.74
N GLN A 401 -20.65 3.55 11.46
CA GLN A 401 -20.13 2.51 12.34
C GLN A 401 -19.73 1.24 11.61
N ARG A 402 -20.30 1.00 10.42
CA ARG A 402 -19.95 -0.16 9.59
C ARG A 402 -18.61 0.11 8.88
N GLU A 403 -17.69 -0.85 8.95
CA GLU A 403 -16.36 -0.72 8.32
C GLU A 403 -16.45 -0.60 6.79
N GLU A 404 -17.40 -1.34 6.18
CA GLU A 404 -17.67 -1.29 4.75
C GLU A 404 -18.05 0.12 4.29
N SER A 405 -18.90 0.80 5.06
CA SER A 405 -19.37 2.16 4.73
C SER A 405 -18.31 3.24 4.85
N ARG A 406 -17.14 2.93 5.45
CA ARG A 406 -16.05 3.90 5.57
C ARG A 406 -15.32 4.12 4.24
N ARG A 407 -15.10 3.07 3.46
CA ARG A 407 -14.21 3.12 2.28
C ARG A 407 -14.91 2.78 0.97
N LEU A 408 -15.78 1.76 0.97
CA LEU A 408 -16.39 1.21 -0.24
C LEU A 408 -17.30 2.18 -1.03
N PRO A 409 -18.01 3.17 -0.44
CA PRO A 409 -18.80 4.13 -1.22
C PRO A 409 -18.01 4.86 -2.30
N LEU A 410 -16.72 5.13 -2.08
CA LEU A 410 -15.86 5.74 -3.08
C LEU A 410 -15.61 4.81 -4.28
N ALA A 411 -15.46 3.50 -4.04
CA ALA A 411 -15.32 2.52 -5.12
C ALA A 411 -16.63 2.34 -5.90
N LEU A 412 -17.80 2.47 -5.23
CA LEU A 412 -19.11 2.42 -5.90
C LEU A 412 -19.32 3.59 -6.87
N VAL A 413 -18.74 4.76 -6.59
CA VAL A 413 -18.73 5.89 -7.51
C VAL A 413 -17.63 5.72 -8.57
N GLY A 414 -16.44 5.27 -8.15
CA GLY A 414 -15.29 5.12 -9.03
C GLY A 414 -15.48 4.06 -10.12
N GLY A 415 -16.11 2.92 -9.81
CA GLY A 415 -16.33 1.82 -10.75
C GLY A 415 -17.11 2.22 -12.00
N PRO A 416 -18.32 2.78 -11.89
CA PRO A 416 -19.08 3.30 -13.02
C PRO A 416 -18.35 4.38 -13.81
N LEU A 417 -17.69 5.35 -13.14
CA LEU A 417 -16.93 6.40 -13.84
C LEU A 417 -15.76 5.79 -14.66
N PHE A 418 -15.08 4.81 -14.10
CA PHE A 418 -14.00 4.11 -14.80
C PHE A 418 -14.52 3.40 -16.05
N ALA A 419 -15.64 2.67 -15.96
CA ALA A 419 -16.25 1.99 -17.10
C ALA A 419 -16.80 2.96 -18.14
N ILE A 420 -17.50 4.04 -17.71
CA ILE A 420 -17.98 5.09 -18.61
C ILE A 420 -16.84 5.70 -19.41
N SER A 421 -15.68 5.91 -18.79
CA SER A 421 -14.52 6.47 -19.49
C SER A 421 -14.04 5.58 -20.64
N MET A 422 -14.14 4.24 -20.49
CA MET A 422 -13.78 3.27 -21.55
C MET A 422 -14.74 3.40 -22.74
N PHE A 423 -16.06 3.39 -22.47
CA PHE A 423 -17.04 3.56 -23.52
C PHE A 423 -16.89 4.93 -24.20
N TRP A 424 -16.70 5.99 -23.43
CA TRP A 424 -16.51 7.34 -23.96
C TRP A 424 -15.28 7.40 -24.88
N LEU A 425 -14.10 6.92 -24.44
CA LEU A 425 -12.91 6.87 -25.28
C LEU A 425 -13.18 6.08 -26.56
N GLY A 426 -13.67 4.85 -26.44
CA GLY A 426 -13.83 3.93 -27.58
C GLY A 426 -14.77 4.46 -28.65
N TRP A 427 -15.87 5.09 -28.27
CA TRP A 427 -16.88 5.58 -29.21
C TRP A 427 -16.65 7.00 -29.72
N SER A 428 -15.82 7.81 -29.02
CA SER A 428 -15.44 9.16 -29.47
C SER A 428 -14.16 9.19 -30.30
N ALA A 429 -13.29 8.16 -30.22
CA ALA A 429 -12.03 8.08 -30.98
C ALA A 429 -12.29 7.68 -32.45
N LYS A 430 -12.85 8.63 -33.24
CA LYS A 430 -13.19 8.44 -34.66
C LYS A 430 -12.75 9.65 -35.46
N ARG A 431 -12.39 9.45 -36.74
CA ARG A 431 -12.14 10.54 -37.69
C ARG A 431 -13.37 11.40 -37.82
N GLY A 432 -13.18 12.71 -37.71
CA GLY A 432 -14.27 13.72 -37.76
C GLY A 432 -14.85 14.12 -36.41
N VAL A 433 -14.52 13.40 -35.32
CA VAL A 433 -14.86 13.84 -33.95
C VAL A 433 -13.75 14.76 -33.43
N PHE A 434 -14.15 15.87 -32.80
CA PHE A 434 -13.18 16.81 -32.23
C PHE A 434 -12.31 16.13 -31.18
N TRP A 435 -11.01 16.30 -31.30
CA TRP A 435 -9.99 15.59 -30.48
C TRP A 435 -10.19 15.70 -28.97
N LEU A 436 -10.79 16.79 -28.50
CA LEU A 436 -11.04 17.00 -27.07
C LEU A 436 -12.04 15.96 -26.50
N ALA A 437 -12.94 15.42 -27.32
CA ALA A 437 -13.93 14.45 -26.85
C ALA A 437 -13.29 13.15 -26.32
N PRO A 438 -12.42 12.43 -27.05
CA PRO A 438 -11.72 11.28 -26.48
C PRO A 438 -10.72 11.66 -25.40
N VAL A 439 -10.06 12.82 -25.49
CA VAL A 439 -9.09 13.28 -24.49
C VAL A 439 -9.77 13.58 -23.14
N ALA A 440 -10.98 14.18 -23.16
CA ALA A 440 -11.76 14.47 -21.96
C ALA A 440 -12.17 13.22 -21.17
N SER A 441 -12.32 12.07 -21.84
CA SER A 441 -12.58 10.79 -21.16
C SER A 441 -11.47 10.43 -20.16
N GLY A 442 -10.25 10.93 -20.36
CA GLY A 442 -9.13 10.77 -19.45
C GLY A 442 -9.40 11.35 -18.05
N VAL A 443 -10.19 12.41 -17.92
CA VAL A 443 -10.56 12.97 -16.60
C VAL A 443 -11.41 11.97 -15.82
N THR A 444 -12.46 11.43 -16.44
CA THR A 444 -13.34 10.44 -15.80
C THR A 444 -12.60 9.14 -15.51
N PHE A 445 -11.68 8.75 -16.41
CA PHE A 445 -10.77 7.61 -16.17
C PHE A 445 -9.92 7.82 -14.92
N GLY A 446 -9.24 8.95 -14.81
CA GLY A 446 -8.38 9.28 -13.67
C GLY A 446 -9.16 9.33 -12.34
N ILE A 447 -10.39 9.92 -12.35
CA ILE A 447 -11.27 9.93 -11.18
C ILE A 447 -11.63 8.50 -10.78
N GLY A 448 -12.16 7.71 -11.71
CA GLY A 448 -12.60 6.35 -11.45
C GLY A 448 -11.48 5.46 -10.95
N PHE A 449 -10.33 5.46 -11.65
CA PHE A 449 -9.14 4.71 -11.29
C PHE A 449 -8.68 4.99 -9.86
N MET A 450 -8.49 6.28 -9.52
CA MET A 450 -7.99 6.68 -8.21
C MET A 450 -8.97 6.38 -7.08
N LEU A 451 -10.27 6.60 -7.28
CA LEU A 451 -11.28 6.30 -6.26
C LEU A 451 -11.36 4.80 -5.97
N ILE A 452 -11.29 3.95 -7.02
CA ILE A 452 -11.22 2.49 -6.84
C ILE A 452 -9.99 2.10 -6.03
N PHE A 453 -8.81 2.59 -6.43
CA PHE A 453 -7.56 2.25 -5.75
C PHE A 453 -7.54 2.70 -4.29
N MET A 454 -7.88 3.96 -4.03
CA MET A 454 -7.93 4.50 -2.66
C MET A 454 -8.92 3.73 -1.79
N ALA A 455 -10.11 3.44 -2.30
CA ALA A 455 -11.14 2.73 -1.55
C ALA A 455 -10.74 1.29 -1.25
N MET A 456 -10.33 0.53 -2.26
CA MET A 456 -10.08 -0.91 -2.13
C MET A 456 -8.81 -1.21 -1.34
N LEU A 457 -7.70 -0.45 -1.53
CA LEU A 457 -6.48 -0.63 -0.75
C LEU A 457 -6.66 -0.24 0.72
N ASN A 458 -7.40 0.84 1.01
CA ASN A 458 -7.71 1.20 2.39
C ASN A 458 -8.65 0.18 3.04
N TYR A 459 -9.68 -0.31 2.32
CA TYR A 459 -10.56 -1.37 2.83
C TYR A 459 -9.77 -2.65 3.16
N LEU A 460 -8.84 -3.04 2.28
CA LEU A 460 -7.95 -4.19 2.51
C LEU A 460 -7.08 -3.99 3.76
N SER A 461 -6.59 -2.77 3.98
CA SER A 461 -5.79 -2.43 5.17
C SER A 461 -6.61 -2.45 6.45
N ASP A 462 -7.83 -1.89 6.40
CA ASP A 462 -8.73 -1.84 7.55
C ASP A 462 -9.21 -3.26 7.93
N ALA A 463 -9.46 -4.14 6.94
CA ALA A 463 -9.91 -5.51 7.17
C ALA A 463 -8.83 -6.43 7.79
N TYR A 464 -7.56 -6.25 7.42
CA TYR A 464 -6.49 -7.16 7.83
C TYR A 464 -5.46 -6.57 8.78
N MET A 465 -5.59 -5.31 9.19
CA MET A 465 -4.79 -4.61 10.22
C MET A 465 -3.31 -5.05 10.29
N THR A 466 -2.98 -5.98 11.19
CA THR A 466 -1.61 -6.51 11.38
C THR A 466 -1.05 -7.21 10.14
N PHE A 467 -1.90 -7.80 9.29
CA PHE A 467 -1.52 -8.46 8.05
C PHE A 467 -1.69 -7.58 6.80
N ALA A 468 -2.05 -6.30 6.98
CA ALA A 468 -2.30 -5.35 5.89
C ALA A 468 -1.13 -5.24 4.91
N ALA A 469 0.11 -5.26 5.39
CA ALA A 469 1.30 -5.22 4.54
C ALA A 469 1.39 -6.44 3.60
N SER A 470 1.04 -7.64 4.09
CA SER A 470 1.00 -8.86 3.26
C SER A 470 -0.13 -8.82 2.23
N ALA A 471 -1.32 -8.35 2.62
CA ALA A 471 -2.47 -8.21 1.72
C ALA A 471 -2.22 -7.15 0.64
N GLN A 472 -1.65 -6.00 0.99
CA GLN A 472 -1.27 -4.97 0.01
C GLN A 472 -0.10 -5.43 -0.89
N GLY A 473 0.84 -6.18 -0.35
CA GLY A 473 1.96 -6.75 -1.10
C GLY A 473 1.47 -7.65 -2.23
N ILE A 474 0.56 -8.59 -1.94
CA ILE A 474 0.02 -9.47 -2.97
C ILE A 474 -0.87 -8.72 -3.96
N ALA A 475 -1.66 -7.73 -3.52
CA ALA A 475 -2.42 -6.88 -4.43
C ALA A 475 -1.50 -6.11 -5.39
N SER A 476 -0.35 -5.63 -4.91
CA SER A 476 0.66 -4.98 -5.74
C SER A 476 1.30 -5.94 -6.75
N THR A 477 1.59 -7.18 -6.35
CA THR A 477 2.12 -8.22 -7.22
C THR A 477 1.12 -8.58 -8.32
N CYS A 478 -0.15 -8.83 -7.97
CA CYS A 478 -1.20 -9.17 -8.95
C CYS A 478 -1.45 -8.04 -9.96
N ARG A 479 -1.50 -6.77 -9.48
CA ARG A 479 -1.68 -5.62 -10.39
C ARG A 479 -0.50 -5.45 -11.34
N SER A 480 0.74 -5.63 -10.87
CA SER A 480 1.92 -5.56 -11.73
C SER A 480 1.93 -6.66 -12.77
N LEU A 481 1.51 -7.89 -12.40
CA LEU A 481 1.42 -9.00 -13.34
C LEU A 481 0.42 -8.73 -14.47
N LEU A 482 -0.78 -8.22 -14.16
CA LEU A 482 -1.75 -7.89 -15.20
C LEU A 482 -1.34 -6.64 -16.01
N GLY A 483 -0.61 -5.71 -15.36
CA GLY A 483 0.06 -4.60 -16.04
C GLY A 483 1.14 -5.04 -17.04
N VAL A 484 1.76 -6.21 -16.85
CA VAL A 484 2.65 -6.85 -17.85
C VAL A 484 1.84 -7.42 -19.00
N LEU A 485 0.79 -8.16 -18.70
CA LEU A 485 0.08 -8.99 -19.69
C LEU A 485 -0.85 -8.19 -20.61
N LEU A 486 -1.61 -7.23 -20.08
CA LEU A 486 -2.58 -6.49 -20.89
C LEU A 486 -1.94 -5.64 -22.01
N PRO A 487 -0.87 -4.89 -21.78
CA PRO A 487 -0.19 -4.15 -22.86
C PRO A 487 0.29 -5.07 -23.99
N LEU A 488 0.77 -6.28 -23.68
CA LEU A 488 1.19 -7.24 -24.70
C LEU A 488 0.03 -7.71 -25.60
N ALA A 489 -1.19 -7.75 -25.06
CA ALA A 489 -2.40 -8.10 -25.81
C ALA A 489 -3.01 -6.90 -26.55
N ALA A 490 -2.60 -5.66 -26.23
CA ALA A 490 -3.24 -4.43 -26.70
C ALA A 490 -3.34 -4.39 -28.23
N HIS A 491 -2.21 -4.51 -28.92
CA HIS A 491 -2.17 -4.35 -30.37
C HIS A 491 -3.08 -5.36 -31.08
N SER A 492 -2.98 -6.64 -30.74
CA SER A 492 -3.84 -7.70 -31.31
C SER A 492 -5.33 -7.45 -31.03
N MET A 493 -5.64 -6.93 -29.84
CA MET A 493 -7.01 -6.62 -29.45
C MET A 493 -7.56 -5.44 -30.25
N PHE A 494 -6.81 -4.34 -30.37
CA PHE A 494 -7.23 -3.16 -31.12
C PHE A 494 -7.33 -3.40 -32.62
N GLN A 495 -6.43 -4.22 -33.20
CA GLN A 495 -6.51 -4.59 -34.61
C GLN A 495 -7.72 -5.47 -34.94
N LYS A 496 -8.02 -6.47 -34.09
CA LYS A 496 -9.10 -7.44 -34.38
C LYS A 496 -10.49 -6.88 -34.05
N LEU A 497 -10.63 -6.12 -32.96
CA LEU A 497 -11.92 -5.63 -32.48
C LEU A 497 -12.20 -4.17 -32.93
N GLY A 498 -11.15 -3.43 -33.33
CA GLY A 498 -11.23 -1.98 -33.48
C GLY A 498 -11.29 -1.26 -32.14
N ILE A 499 -11.05 0.08 -32.16
CA ILE A 499 -10.95 0.91 -30.95
C ILE A 499 -12.23 0.83 -30.11
N ALA A 500 -13.41 1.00 -30.75
CA ALA A 500 -14.68 1.05 -30.05
C ALA A 500 -15.00 -0.22 -29.28
N TRP A 501 -14.87 -1.40 -29.92
CA TRP A 501 -15.21 -2.67 -29.29
C TRP A 501 -14.14 -3.14 -28.33
N ALA A 502 -12.86 -2.85 -28.59
CA ALA A 502 -11.79 -3.13 -27.64
C ALA A 502 -12.00 -2.40 -26.31
N CYS A 503 -12.26 -1.09 -26.37
CA CYS A 503 -12.59 -0.29 -25.19
C CYS A 503 -13.90 -0.75 -24.53
N SER A 504 -14.93 -1.11 -25.32
CA SER A 504 -16.20 -1.60 -24.77
C SER A 504 -16.04 -2.92 -24.01
N THR A 505 -15.24 -3.86 -24.54
CA THR A 505 -14.94 -5.14 -23.86
C THR A 505 -14.30 -4.90 -22.49
N LEU A 506 -13.32 -3.99 -22.43
CA LEU A 506 -12.69 -3.60 -21.17
C LEU A 506 -13.68 -2.88 -20.24
N GLY A 507 -14.57 -2.05 -20.78
CA GLY A 507 -15.62 -1.37 -20.05
C GLY A 507 -16.62 -2.34 -19.41
N PHE A 508 -17.10 -3.34 -20.15
CA PHE A 508 -17.99 -4.37 -19.61
C PHE A 508 -17.29 -5.24 -18.55
N LEU A 509 -16.03 -5.61 -18.77
CA LEU A 509 -15.25 -6.36 -17.80
C LEU A 509 -15.03 -5.54 -16.52
N SER A 510 -14.80 -4.23 -16.65
CA SER A 510 -14.66 -3.31 -15.52
C SER A 510 -15.97 -3.15 -14.75
N LEU A 511 -17.13 -3.11 -15.42
CA LEU A 511 -18.44 -3.09 -14.78
C LEU A 511 -18.71 -4.38 -14.02
N PHE A 512 -18.38 -5.52 -14.61
CA PHE A 512 -18.54 -6.83 -13.96
C PHE A 512 -17.73 -6.92 -12.67
N LEU A 513 -16.43 -6.55 -12.70
CA LEU A 513 -15.61 -6.52 -11.49
C LEU A 513 -15.96 -5.34 -10.57
N GLY A 514 -16.55 -4.27 -11.08
CA GLY A 514 -17.13 -3.17 -10.29
C GLY A 514 -18.28 -3.59 -9.38
N MET A 515 -18.82 -4.81 -9.56
CA MET A 515 -19.77 -5.41 -8.59
C MET A 515 -19.08 -5.85 -7.29
N VAL A 516 -17.75 -6.02 -7.25
CA VAL A 516 -17.03 -6.46 -6.06
C VAL A 516 -17.25 -5.54 -4.86
N PRO A 517 -17.11 -4.20 -4.95
CA PRO A 517 -17.45 -3.30 -3.84
C PRO A 517 -18.91 -3.39 -3.40
N VAL A 518 -19.85 -3.64 -4.33
CA VAL A 518 -21.28 -3.83 -4.01
C VAL A 518 -21.47 -5.09 -3.18
N LEU A 519 -20.86 -6.20 -3.60
CA LEU A 519 -20.90 -7.46 -2.86
C LEU A 519 -20.29 -7.32 -1.46
N PHE A 520 -19.23 -6.56 -1.32
CA PHE A 520 -18.62 -6.30 -0.02
C PHE A 520 -19.50 -5.41 0.87
N MET A 521 -20.24 -4.45 0.31
CA MET A 521 -21.19 -3.64 1.07
C MET A 521 -22.32 -4.49 1.64
N ILE A 522 -22.75 -5.53 0.91
CA ILE A 522 -23.89 -6.38 1.31
C ILE A 522 -23.42 -7.54 2.21
N PHE A 523 -22.33 -8.21 1.83
CA PHE A 523 -21.88 -9.46 2.44
C PHE A 523 -20.57 -9.36 3.21
N GLY A 524 -19.90 -8.18 3.25
CA GLY A 524 -18.55 -8.01 3.79
C GLY A 524 -18.41 -8.47 5.23
N GLU A 525 -19.39 -8.15 6.09
CA GLU A 525 -19.42 -8.59 7.49
C GLU A 525 -19.44 -10.12 7.61
N LYS A 526 -20.28 -10.81 6.81
CA LYS A 526 -20.36 -12.29 6.80
C LYS A 526 -19.06 -12.92 6.26
N ILE A 527 -18.47 -12.32 5.22
CA ILE A 527 -17.23 -12.82 4.62
C ILE A 527 -16.07 -12.70 5.64
N ARG A 528 -15.98 -11.57 6.35
CA ARG A 528 -14.96 -11.37 7.40
C ARG A 528 -15.16 -12.29 8.59
N ALA A 529 -16.41 -12.55 8.99
CA ALA A 529 -16.70 -13.49 10.06
C ALA A 529 -16.22 -14.92 9.76
N ASN A 530 -16.23 -15.33 8.48
CA ASN A 530 -15.79 -16.65 8.03
C ASN A 530 -14.29 -16.68 7.63
N SER A 531 -13.59 -15.55 7.61
CA SER A 531 -12.17 -15.45 7.27
C SER A 531 -11.29 -15.97 8.40
N LYS A 532 -10.40 -16.93 8.09
CA LYS A 532 -9.46 -17.49 9.07
C LYS A 532 -8.49 -16.44 9.61
N PHE A 533 -7.98 -15.57 8.75
CA PHE A 533 -7.08 -14.49 9.15
C PHE A 533 -7.78 -13.41 9.98
N CYS A 534 -9.05 -13.08 9.70
CA CYS A 534 -9.82 -12.15 10.53
C CYS A 534 -10.16 -12.76 11.90
N GLN A 535 -10.41 -14.06 11.99
CA GLN A 535 -10.61 -14.77 13.25
C GLN A 535 -9.31 -14.81 14.08
N GLU A 536 -8.18 -15.08 13.45
CA GLU A 536 -6.85 -15.03 14.09
C GLU A 536 -6.54 -13.63 14.64
N LEU A 537 -6.90 -12.56 13.88
CA LEU A 537 -6.76 -11.18 14.34
C LEU A 537 -7.63 -10.86 15.55
N LYS A 538 -8.87 -11.33 15.59
CA LYS A 538 -9.75 -11.15 16.74
C LYS A 538 -9.17 -11.83 17.97
N ALA A 539 -8.73 -13.07 17.84
CA ALA A 539 -8.10 -13.81 18.94
C ALA A 539 -6.80 -13.15 19.45
N LEU A 540 -6.00 -12.56 18.57
CA LEU A 540 -4.81 -11.80 18.96
C LEU A 540 -5.20 -10.52 19.72
N HIS A 541 -6.19 -9.81 19.24
CA HIS A 541 -6.66 -8.57 19.88
C HIS A 541 -7.29 -8.82 21.26
N GLU A 542 -8.05 -9.88 21.42
CA GLU A 542 -8.61 -10.32 22.70
C GLU A 542 -7.49 -10.63 23.71
N LYS A 543 -6.44 -11.36 23.29
CA LYS A 543 -5.28 -11.63 24.14
C LYS A 543 -4.53 -10.35 24.56
N GLU A 544 -4.34 -9.40 23.64
CA GLU A 544 -3.71 -8.11 23.95
C GLU A 544 -4.54 -7.29 24.95
N LEU A 545 -5.86 -7.34 24.88
CA LEU A 545 -6.75 -6.67 25.83
C LEU A 545 -6.66 -7.35 27.22
N GLU A 546 -6.70 -8.66 27.27
CA GLU A 546 -6.54 -9.41 28.52
C GLU A 546 -5.18 -9.13 29.20
N GLU A 547 -4.10 -9.08 28.40
CA GLU A 547 -2.77 -8.75 28.92
C GLU A 547 -2.70 -7.32 29.48
N LYS A 548 -3.31 -6.35 28.80
CA LYS A 548 -3.40 -4.96 29.29
C LYS A 548 -4.19 -4.88 30.59
N GLU A 549 -5.36 -5.55 30.66
CA GLU A 549 -6.16 -5.58 31.88
C GLU A 549 -5.41 -6.23 33.06
N ARG A 550 -4.63 -7.29 32.79
CA ARG A 550 -3.76 -7.92 33.82
C ARG A 550 -2.67 -6.96 34.29
N GLN A 551 -2.05 -6.23 33.36
CA GLN A 551 -1.02 -5.22 33.71
C GLN A 551 -1.60 -4.06 34.51
N ASP A 552 -2.79 -3.57 34.14
CA ASP A 552 -3.45 -2.47 34.85
C ASP A 552 -3.91 -2.92 36.25
N LYS A 553 -4.41 -4.16 36.41
CA LYS A 553 -4.73 -4.74 37.72
C LYS A 553 -3.48 -4.93 38.59
N SER A 554 -2.37 -5.37 38.02
CA SER A 554 -1.11 -5.53 38.79
C SER A 554 -0.52 -4.18 39.22
N ARG A 555 -0.64 -3.14 38.39
CA ARG A 555 -0.26 -1.76 38.77
C ARG A 555 -1.15 -1.17 39.86
N ALA A 556 -2.45 -1.43 39.80
CA ALA A 556 -3.39 -0.97 40.83
C ALA A 556 -3.20 -1.69 42.19
N GLN A 557 -2.61 -2.88 42.19
CA GLN A 557 -2.27 -3.61 43.42
C GLN A 557 -0.91 -3.17 44.03
N GLN A 558 -0.06 -2.47 43.26
CA GLN A 558 1.24 -1.96 43.71
C GLN A 558 1.18 -0.51 44.22
N VAL A 559 0.05 0.18 44.09
CA VAL A 559 -0.26 1.49 44.63
C VAL A 559 -1.14 1.33 45.87
#